data_c6ec181d285018911d3c3f99b764f6f5
#
_entry.id   c6ec181d285018911d3c3f99b764f6f5
#
_cell.length_a   1.000
_cell.length_b   1.000
_cell.length_c   1.000
_cell.angle_alpha   90.00
_cell.angle_beta   90.00
_cell.angle_gamma   90.00
#
_symmetry.space_group_name_H-M   'P 1'
#
loop_
_entity.id
_entity.type
_entity.pdbx_description
1 polymer ?
#
loop_
_entity_poly.entity_id
_entity_poly.type
_entity_poly.pdbx_seq_one_letter_code
_entity_poly.pdbx_strand_id
1 'polypeptide(L)'
;EQNYTAIGKEKTKRELHPDDVETFKYCFGRRVEGNDLDKSWEYRVKDGDKYNRFNAMSRMISDNEGKPLLLITRFVNYGLSDEVDTVTGLRTEAVLTRQLNEYISEGRRGALLKVNLDQFSHISVMYGAAFGDKVLNCVAQLLINILHDNSNIYKLSGVKFVLALGDIPRKKLREIYEKIEDAMENNVEVEGKKIPLRISAGAVYIEPYMTDSNAVRSRLTYAVN
;
A
#
# COMPACT_ATOMS: atom_id res chain seq x y z
N GLU A 1 33.49 23.86 -5.29
CA GLU A 1 32.09 24.13 -4.87
C GLU A 1 31.17 23.48 -5.91
N GLN A 2 30.66 22.29 -5.62
CA GLN A 2 29.67 21.62 -6.47
C GLN A 2 28.29 22.17 -6.11
N ASN A 3 27.72 22.96 -7.00
CA ASN A 3 26.36 23.45 -6.87
C ASN A 3 25.38 22.31 -7.13
N TYR A 4 24.89 21.70 -6.07
CA TYR A 4 23.72 20.82 -6.13
C TYR A 4 22.48 21.69 -6.30
N THR A 5 21.96 21.78 -7.52
CA THR A 5 20.64 22.37 -7.76
C THR A 5 19.59 21.33 -7.39
N ALA A 6 19.17 21.34 -6.14
CA ALA A 6 17.94 20.67 -5.77
C ALA A 6 16.79 21.40 -6.45
N ILE A 7 16.06 20.72 -7.33
CA ILE A 7 14.77 21.18 -7.83
C ILE A 7 13.84 21.21 -6.62
N GLY A 8 13.55 22.41 -6.12
CA GLY A 8 12.77 22.63 -4.92
C GLY A 8 13.43 23.54 -3.88
N LYS A 9 14.02 24.65 -4.31
CA LYS A 9 14.52 25.71 -3.41
C LYS A 9 13.41 26.52 -2.75
N GLU A 10 12.25 25.96 -2.49
CA GLU A 10 11.23 26.63 -1.70
C GLU A 10 10.78 25.83 -0.51
N LYS A 11 11.23 26.36 0.64
CA LYS A 11 10.50 26.36 1.92
C LYS A 11 10.25 25.04 2.66
N THR A 12 11.26 24.21 2.87
CA THR A 12 11.31 23.58 4.20
C THR A 12 12.72 23.04 4.43
N LYS A 13 13.46 23.63 5.35
CA LYS A 13 14.52 22.91 6.08
C LYS A 13 13.78 21.81 6.87
N ARG A 14 13.47 20.73 6.22
CA ARG A 14 12.92 19.56 6.90
C ARG A 14 14.05 19.00 7.75
N GLU A 15 13.86 18.97 9.06
CA GLU A 15 14.86 18.47 9.99
C GLU A 15 14.86 16.94 9.94
N LEU A 16 16.03 16.35 9.71
CA LEU A 16 16.22 14.91 9.86
C LEU A 16 16.14 14.52 11.33
N HIS A 17 15.65 13.28 11.57
CA HIS A 17 15.74 12.73 12.91
C HIS A 17 17.20 12.65 13.35
N PRO A 18 17.54 13.06 14.60
CA PRO A 18 18.93 13.11 15.06
C PRO A 18 19.73 11.83 14.82
N ASP A 19 19.13 10.67 15.09
CA ASP A 19 19.76 9.36 14.91
C ASP A 19 20.06 9.02 13.44
N ASP A 20 19.36 9.65 12.50
CA ASP A 20 19.47 9.33 11.08
C ASP A 20 20.46 10.25 10.34
N VAL A 21 20.94 11.33 10.97
CA VAL A 21 21.77 12.36 10.33
C VAL A 21 23.06 11.78 9.76
N GLU A 22 23.80 11.00 10.55
CA GLU A 22 25.08 10.43 10.10
C GLU A 22 24.87 9.34 9.04
N THR A 23 23.88 8.49 9.21
CA THR A 23 23.50 7.47 8.22
C THR A 23 23.06 8.13 6.92
N PHE A 24 22.28 9.20 6.99
CA PHE A 24 21.84 9.95 5.82
C PHE A 24 23.04 10.54 5.06
N LYS A 25 23.94 11.22 5.74
CA LYS A 25 25.15 11.79 5.13
C LYS A 25 26.01 10.72 4.45
N TYR A 26 26.24 9.60 5.14
CA TYR A 26 27.01 8.50 4.61
C TYR A 26 26.35 7.89 3.36
N CYS A 27 25.08 7.52 3.44
CA CYS A 27 24.35 6.91 2.32
C CYS A 27 24.21 7.86 1.13
N PHE A 28 23.96 9.15 1.37
CA PHE A 28 23.85 10.14 0.32
C PHE A 28 25.21 10.40 -0.35
N GLY A 29 26.28 10.55 0.43
CA GLY A 29 27.64 10.75 -0.07
C GLY A 29 28.09 9.61 -0.98
N ARG A 30 27.93 8.37 -0.53
CA ARG A 30 28.28 7.19 -1.34
C ARG A 30 27.53 7.14 -2.69
N ARG A 31 26.29 7.58 -2.74
CA ARG A 31 25.50 7.62 -3.99
C ARG A 31 25.96 8.71 -4.94
N VAL A 32 26.34 9.85 -4.40
CA VAL A 32 26.92 10.93 -5.21
C VAL A 32 28.24 10.48 -5.85
N GLU A 33 28.99 9.63 -5.17
CA GLU A 33 30.20 9.00 -5.69
C GLU A 33 29.92 7.79 -6.63
N GLY A 34 28.67 7.46 -6.89
CA GLY A 34 28.28 6.35 -7.76
C GLY A 34 28.26 4.98 -7.09
N ASN A 35 28.38 4.92 -5.76
CA ASN A 35 28.34 3.69 -4.99
C ASN A 35 26.94 3.39 -4.45
N ASP A 36 26.64 2.11 -4.19
CA ASP A 36 25.40 1.63 -3.54
C ASP A 36 24.10 2.15 -4.17
N LEU A 37 24.08 2.37 -5.48
CA LEU A 37 22.95 2.98 -6.21
C LEU A 37 21.69 2.11 -6.18
N ASP A 38 21.84 0.80 -6.22
CA ASP A 38 20.73 -0.16 -6.24
C ASP A 38 20.17 -0.48 -4.85
N LYS A 39 20.81 0.02 -3.79
CA LYS A 39 20.34 -0.19 -2.42
C LYS A 39 19.37 0.90 -2.02
N SER A 40 18.24 0.51 -1.46
CA SER A 40 17.33 1.45 -0.80
C SER A 40 17.83 1.77 0.61
N TRP A 41 17.50 2.93 1.10
CA TRP A 41 17.83 3.39 2.46
C TRP A 41 16.70 4.21 3.03
N GLU A 42 16.53 4.14 4.32
CA GLU A 42 15.44 4.80 5.04
C GLU A 42 15.99 5.87 5.98
N TYR A 43 15.20 6.93 6.17
CA TYR A 43 15.48 8.00 7.11
C TYR A 43 14.18 8.68 7.50
N ARG A 44 14.19 9.39 8.61
CA ARG A 44 13.04 10.09 9.17
C ARG A 44 13.21 11.60 9.01
N VAL A 45 12.15 12.28 8.61
CA VAL A 45 12.09 13.74 8.44
C VAL A 45 10.95 14.29 9.27
N LYS A 46 11.21 15.35 10.01
CA LYS A 46 10.23 16.03 10.86
C LYS A 46 9.14 16.71 10.03
N ASP A 47 7.90 16.52 10.45
CA ASP A 47 6.73 17.17 9.89
C ASP A 47 5.76 17.54 11.02
N GLY A 48 5.77 18.80 11.43
CA GLY A 48 5.12 19.25 12.66
C GLY A 48 5.72 18.57 13.91
N ASP A 49 4.90 17.91 14.69
CA ASP A 49 5.30 17.19 15.92
C ASP A 49 5.66 15.72 15.69
N LYS A 50 5.61 15.24 14.46
CA LYS A 50 5.86 13.85 14.08
C LYS A 50 7.05 13.73 13.13
N TYR A 51 7.61 12.52 13.07
CA TYR A 51 8.63 12.16 12.10
C TYR A 51 8.03 11.22 11.05
N ASN A 52 8.10 11.63 9.78
CA ASN A 52 7.72 10.81 8.65
C ASN A 52 8.92 9.99 8.16
N ARG A 53 8.68 8.72 7.82
CA ARG A 53 9.70 7.83 7.27
C ARG A 53 9.74 7.94 5.76
N PHE A 54 10.93 8.09 5.23
CA PHE A 54 11.21 8.13 3.80
C PHE A 54 12.10 6.96 3.40
N ASN A 55 11.82 6.38 2.25
CA ASN A 55 12.74 5.49 1.57
C ASN A 55 13.29 6.17 0.33
N ALA A 56 14.59 6.10 0.14
CA ALA A 56 15.27 6.63 -1.03
C ALA A 56 15.94 5.51 -1.82
N MET A 57 15.80 5.55 -3.14
CA MET A 57 16.52 4.70 -4.09
C MET A 57 17.08 5.60 -5.19
N SER A 58 18.33 5.41 -5.54
CA SER A 58 19.02 6.26 -6.51
C SER A 58 19.49 5.46 -7.71
N ARG A 59 19.50 6.11 -8.87
CA ARG A 59 20.09 5.58 -10.09
C ARG A 59 21.00 6.62 -10.71
N MET A 60 22.22 6.22 -11.08
CA MET A 60 23.15 7.04 -11.81
C MET A 60 23.00 6.80 -13.31
N ILE A 61 22.99 7.87 -14.07
CA ILE A 61 23.14 7.84 -15.53
C ILE A 61 24.55 8.34 -15.82
N SER A 62 25.32 7.54 -16.55
CA SER A 62 26.69 7.88 -16.96
C SER A 62 26.78 8.00 -18.47
N ASP A 63 27.81 8.71 -18.95
CA ASP A 63 28.15 8.75 -20.36
C ASP A 63 28.82 7.42 -20.84
N ASN A 64 29.22 7.39 -22.10
CA ASN A 64 29.86 6.23 -22.71
C ASN A 64 31.23 5.88 -22.12
N GLU A 65 31.84 6.82 -21.40
CA GLU A 65 33.14 6.68 -20.72
C GLU A 65 32.97 6.31 -19.25
N GLY A 66 31.73 6.14 -18.77
CA GLY A 66 31.41 5.82 -17.38
C GLY A 66 31.37 7.04 -16.45
N LYS A 67 31.49 8.26 -16.98
CA LYS A 67 31.46 9.48 -16.17
C LYS A 67 30.03 9.80 -15.76
N PRO A 68 29.78 10.09 -14.46
CA PRO A 68 28.45 10.42 -13.97
C PRO A 68 27.89 11.67 -14.65
N LEU A 69 26.71 11.58 -15.25
CA LEU A 69 25.97 12.70 -15.84
C LEU A 69 24.81 13.16 -14.97
N LEU A 70 24.06 12.21 -14.41
CA LEU A 70 22.84 12.52 -13.68
C LEU A 70 22.57 11.47 -12.61
N LEU A 71 22.28 11.92 -11.38
CA LEU A 71 21.80 11.11 -10.30
C LEU A 71 20.29 11.32 -10.14
N ILE A 72 19.49 10.30 -10.44
CA ILE A 72 18.05 10.29 -10.22
C ILE A 72 17.79 9.61 -8.87
N THR A 73 17.16 10.32 -7.94
CA THR A 73 16.75 9.74 -6.65
C THR A 73 15.23 9.77 -6.52
N ARG A 74 14.63 8.60 -6.34
CA ARG A 74 13.22 8.45 -6.00
C ARG A 74 13.09 8.46 -4.48
N PHE A 75 12.26 9.35 -3.97
CA PHE A 75 11.88 9.39 -2.57
C PHE A 75 10.44 8.92 -2.41
N VAL A 76 10.22 7.95 -1.53
CA VAL A 76 8.90 7.49 -1.14
C VAL A 76 8.69 7.85 0.33
N ASN A 77 7.67 8.65 0.61
CA ASN A 77 7.30 9.01 1.98
C ASN A 77 6.38 7.93 2.54
N TYR A 78 6.83 7.22 3.55
CA TYR A 78 6.04 6.22 4.27
C TYR A 78 5.29 6.80 5.49
N GLY A 79 5.39 8.09 5.74
CA GLY A 79 5.03 8.68 7.03
C GLY A 79 3.68 9.37 7.13
N LEU A 80 2.98 9.66 6.04
CA LEU A 80 1.65 10.28 6.10
C LEU A 80 0.57 9.49 5.34
N SER A 81 0.97 8.63 4.40
CA SER A 81 0.05 7.85 3.58
C SER A 81 0.06 6.35 3.89
N ASP A 82 0.97 5.89 4.80
CA ASP A 82 1.18 4.45 4.99
C ASP A 82 0.11 3.77 5.83
N GLU A 83 -0.66 4.52 6.61
CA GLU A 83 -1.73 3.91 7.41
C GLU A 83 -3.08 3.96 6.73
N VAL A 84 -3.32 4.97 5.90
CA VAL A 84 -4.63 5.19 5.25
C VAL A 84 -4.45 5.53 3.78
N ASP A 85 -5.14 4.80 2.92
CA ASP A 85 -5.23 5.08 1.49
C ASP A 85 -6.06 6.35 1.24
N THR A 86 -5.49 7.32 0.54
CA THR A 86 -6.09 8.65 0.36
C THR A 86 -7.35 8.66 -0.49
N VAL A 87 -7.56 7.65 -1.35
CA VAL A 87 -8.73 7.52 -2.21
C VAL A 87 -9.89 6.89 -1.45
N THR A 88 -9.61 5.81 -0.72
CA THR A 88 -10.65 5.00 -0.09
C THR A 88 -10.85 5.25 1.40
N GLY A 89 -9.88 5.90 2.06
CA GLY A 89 -9.87 6.08 3.51
C GLY A 89 -9.63 4.79 4.30
N LEU A 90 -9.37 3.66 3.64
CA LEU A 90 -9.10 2.38 4.26
C LEU A 90 -7.63 2.27 4.70
N ARG A 91 -7.35 1.37 5.63
CA ARG A 91 -5.98 1.03 6.03
C ARG A 91 -5.19 0.45 4.86
N THR A 92 -3.88 0.69 4.85
CA THR A 92 -2.99 0.26 3.78
C THR A 92 -2.45 -1.16 4.00
N GLU A 93 -1.76 -1.67 2.97
CA GLU A 93 -1.02 -2.94 3.03
C GLU A 93 0.08 -2.93 4.11
N ALA A 94 0.68 -1.78 4.40
CA ALA A 94 1.69 -1.64 5.45
C ALA A 94 1.09 -1.93 6.83
N VAL A 95 -0.11 -1.40 7.09
CA VAL A 95 -0.85 -1.68 8.33
C VAL A 95 -1.25 -3.14 8.42
N LEU A 96 -1.76 -3.72 7.34
CA LEU A 96 -2.08 -5.15 7.28
C LEU A 96 -0.87 -6.01 7.64
N THR A 97 0.30 -5.70 7.07
CA THR A 97 1.53 -6.46 7.31
C THR A 97 1.93 -6.41 8.78
N ARG A 98 1.89 -5.23 9.40
CA ARG A 98 2.21 -5.05 10.83
C ARG A 98 1.25 -5.84 11.71
N GLN A 99 -0.06 -5.65 11.50
CA GLN A 99 -1.09 -6.33 12.30
C GLN A 99 -1.09 -7.86 12.09
N LEU A 100 -0.79 -8.33 10.89
CA LEU A 100 -0.66 -9.76 10.62
C LEU A 100 0.53 -10.38 11.36
N ASN A 101 1.65 -9.68 11.45
CA ASN A 101 2.80 -10.13 12.25
C ASN A 101 2.44 -10.26 13.74
N GLU A 102 1.76 -9.27 14.30
CA GLU A 102 1.28 -9.29 15.68
C GLU A 102 0.30 -10.45 15.89
N TYR A 103 -0.67 -10.60 15.00
CA TYR A 103 -1.69 -11.63 15.05
C TYR A 103 -1.12 -13.06 15.05
N ILE A 104 -0.12 -13.29 14.19
CA ILE A 104 0.58 -14.57 14.09
C ILE A 104 1.46 -14.81 15.33
N SER A 105 2.18 -13.78 15.81
CA SER A 105 3.01 -13.91 17.01
C SER A 105 2.23 -14.27 18.28
N GLU A 106 0.97 -13.87 18.33
CA GLU A 106 0.03 -14.19 19.40
C GLU A 106 -0.64 -15.58 19.24
N GLY A 107 -0.35 -16.29 18.16
CA GLY A 107 -0.95 -17.59 17.86
C GLY A 107 -2.47 -17.56 17.66
N ARG A 108 -3.00 -16.44 17.15
CA ARG A 108 -4.45 -16.23 17.00
C ARG A 108 -4.98 -16.91 15.73
N ARG A 109 -6.24 -17.33 15.78
CA ARG A 109 -6.97 -17.86 14.64
C ARG A 109 -7.75 -16.77 13.93
N GLY A 110 -7.83 -16.86 12.60
CA GLY A 110 -8.62 -15.94 11.81
C GLY A 110 -8.68 -16.30 10.34
N ALA A 111 -9.36 -15.47 9.57
CA ALA A 111 -9.44 -15.61 8.13
C ALA A 111 -9.11 -14.29 7.44
N LEU A 112 -8.39 -14.34 6.34
CA LEU A 112 -8.21 -13.22 5.41
C LEU A 112 -8.98 -13.54 4.13
N LEU A 113 -9.80 -12.59 3.68
CA LEU A 113 -10.47 -12.64 2.39
C LEU A 113 -9.91 -11.53 1.51
N LYS A 114 -9.26 -11.90 0.42
CA LYS A 114 -8.76 -10.96 -0.59
C LYS A 114 -9.79 -10.85 -1.71
N VAL A 115 -10.10 -9.64 -2.09
CA VAL A 115 -11.01 -9.29 -3.18
C VAL A 115 -10.26 -8.45 -4.20
N ASN A 116 -10.34 -8.80 -5.46
CA ASN A 116 -9.79 -8.07 -6.59
C ASN A 116 -10.93 -7.66 -7.51
N LEU A 117 -10.92 -6.40 -7.96
CA LEU A 117 -11.91 -5.92 -8.95
C LEU A 117 -11.41 -6.29 -10.35
N ASP A 118 -12.18 -7.11 -11.04
CA ASP A 118 -11.80 -7.58 -12.36
C ASP A 118 -12.03 -6.52 -13.42
N GLN A 119 -11.11 -6.43 -14.39
CA GLN A 119 -11.19 -5.53 -15.54
C GLN A 119 -11.41 -4.03 -15.19
N PHE A 120 -11.06 -3.62 -13.98
CA PHE A 120 -11.23 -2.23 -13.52
C PHE A 120 -10.52 -1.19 -14.39
N SER A 121 -9.44 -1.58 -15.07
CA SER A 121 -8.72 -0.72 -16.01
C SER A 121 -9.63 -0.16 -17.11
N HIS A 122 -10.65 -0.89 -17.55
CA HIS A 122 -11.61 -0.41 -18.53
C HIS A 122 -12.40 0.80 -18.03
N ILE A 123 -12.72 0.86 -16.74
CA ILE A 123 -13.43 2.00 -16.14
C ILE A 123 -12.55 3.25 -16.21
N SER A 124 -11.28 3.13 -15.83
CA SER A 124 -10.34 4.26 -15.89
C SER A 124 -10.04 4.71 -17.31
N VAL A 125 -10.05 3.79 -18.29
CA VAL A 125 -9.89 4.13 -19.71
C VAL A 125 -11.13 4.83 -20.24
N MET A 126 -12.36 4.36 -19.90
CA MET A 126 -13.61 4.91 -20.42
C MET A 126 -14.01 6.24 -19.77
N TYR A 127 -13.79 6.38 -18.47
CA TYR A 127 -14.32 7.50 -17.68
C TYR A 127 -13.22 8.39 -17.05
N GLY A 128 -11.97 8.03 -17.21
CA GLY A 128 -10.82 8.73 -16.61
C GLY A 128 -10.47 8.27 -15.19
N ALA A 129 -9.25 8.58 -14.76
CA ALA A 129 -8.71 8.15 -13.46
C ALA A 129 -9.52 8.69 -12.27
N ALA A 130 -9.94 9.96 -12.31
CA ALA A 130 -10.72 10.57 -11.24
C ALA A 130 -12.09 9.89 -11.03
N PHE A 131 -12.71 9.40 -12.08
CA PHE A 131 -13.94 8.60 -11.97
C PHE A 131 -13.62 7.22 -11.37
N GLY A 132 -12.52 6.59 -11.78
CA GLY A 132 -12.02 5.35 -11.16
C GLY A 132 -11.81 5.47 -9.66
N ASP A 133 -11.24 6.58 -9.20
CA ASP A 133 -11.06 6.86 -7.77
C ASP A 133 -12.39 6.94 -7.02
N LYS A 134 -13.42 7.57 -7.62
CA LYS A 134 -14.78 7.61 -7.06
C LYS A 134 -15.40 6.21 -6.96
N VAL A 135 -15.19 5.37 -7.98
CA VAL A 135 -15.64 3.97 -7.95
C VAL A 135 -14.93 3.19 -6.83
N LEU A 136 -13.61 3.34 -6.66
CA LEU A 136 -12.86 2.72 -5.56
C LEU A 136 -13.36 3.17 -4.18
N ASN A 137 -13.68 4.46 -4.04
CA ASN A 137 -14.26 4.97 -2.80
C ASN A 137 -15.66 4.36 -2.54
N CYS A 138 -16.52 4.28 -3.56
CA CYS A 138 -17.83 3.63 -3.46
C CYS A 138 -17.69 2.16 -3.02
N VAL A 139 -16.78 1.40 -3.62
CA VAL A 139 -16.46 0.02 -3.23
C VAL A 139 -16.04 -0.06 -1.77
N ALA A 140 -15.15 0.84 -1.32
CA ALA A 140 -14.71 0.88 0.08
C ALA A 140 -15.89 1.09 1.04
N GLN A 141 -16.80 2.01 0.74
CA GLN A 141 -18.00 2.26 1.55
C GLN A 141 -18.93 1.05 1.59
N LEU A 142 -19.12 0.35 0.47
CA LEU A 142 -19.90 -0.88 0.43
C LEU A 142 -19.28 -1.99 1.31
N LEU A 143 -17.96 -2.17 1.27
CA LEU A 143 -17.26 -3.12 2.13
C LEU A 143 -17.40 -2.76 3.61
N ILE A 144 -17.28 -1.48 3.97
CA ILE A 144 -17.50 -0.98 5.35
C ILE A 144 -18.93 -1.30 5.81
N ASN A 145 -19.92 -1.03 4.96
CA ASN A 145 -21.33 -1.28 5.28
C ASN A 145 -21.63 -2.77 5.47
N ILE A 146 -20.99 -3.66 4.70
CA ILE A 146 -21.18 -5.12 4.83
C ILE A 146 -20.57 -5.65 6.13
N LEU A 147 -19.38 -5.15 6.51
CA LEU A 147 -18.69 -5.60 7.72
C LEU A 147 -19.09 -4.82 8.96
N HIS A 148 -19.73 -3.64 8.82
CA HIS A 148 -20.00 -2.68 9.89
C HIS A 148 -18.73 -2.25 10.65
N ASP A 149 -17.56 -2.33 9.99
CA ASP A 149 -16.26 -2.03 10.56
C ASP A 149 -15.28 -1.63 9.44
N ASN A 150 -14.55 -0.55 9.65
CA ASN A 150 -13.49 -0.12 8.73
C ASN A 150 -12.09 -0.52 9.21
N SER A 151 -11.95 -0.94 10.46
CA SER A 151 -10.66 -1.22 11.08
C SER A 151 -10.00 -2.51 10.57
N ASN A 152 -10.77 -3.38 9.95
CA ASN A 152 -10.35 -4.69 9.46
C ASN A 152 -10.42 -4.82 7.92
N ILE A 153 -10.50 -3.67 7.23
CA ILE A 153 -10.49 -3.61 5.76
C ILE A 153 -9.24 -2.86 5.33
N TYR A 154 -8.51 -3.45 4.39
CA TYR A 154 -7.23 -2.93 3.91
C TYR A 154 -7.27 -2.76 2.40
N LYS A 155 -6.77 -1.61 1.93
CA LYS A 155 -6.53 -1.33 0.53
C LYS A 155 -5.11 -1.71 0.18
N LEU A 156 -4.96 -2.62 -0.77
CA LEU A 156 -3.67 -3.00 -1.34
C LEU A 156 -3.39 -2.20 -2.62
N SER A 157 -2.22 -2.40 -3.19
CA SER A 157 -1.86 -1.79 -4.46
C SER A 157 -2.87 -2.11 -5.57
N GLY A 158 -3.14 -1.13 -6.44
CA GLY A 158 -4.10 -1.24 -7.53
C GLY A 158 -5.54 -1.32 -7.03
N VAL A 159 -6.27 -2.35 -7.40
CA VAL A 159 -7.71 -2.50 -7.19
C VAL A 159 -8.06 -3.66 -6.25
N LYS A 160 -7.18 -3.93 -5.31
CA LYS A 160 -7.25 -5.07 -4.40
C LYS A 160 -7.57 -4.63 -2.98
N PHE A 161 -8.41 -5.41 -2.32
CA PHE A 161 -8.80 -5.22 -0.93
C PHE A 161 -8.56 -6.51 -0.14
N VAL A 162 -8.28 -6.37 1.14
CA VAL A 162 -8.21 -7.51 2.08
C VAL A 162 -9.09 -7.21 3.28
N LEU A 163 -9.91 -8.18 3.65
CA LEU A 163 -10.74 -8.17 4.83
C LEU A 163 -10.14 -9.15 5.84
N ALA A 164 -9.76 -8.66 7.01
CA ALA A 164 -9.32 -9.50 8.13
C ALA A 164 -10.54 -9.85 8.98
N LEU A 165 -10.96 -11.08 8.84
CA LEU A 165 -12.10 -11.63 9.55
C LEU A 165 -11.56 -12.46 10.73
N GLY A 166 -12.08 -12.27 11.92
CA GLY A 166 -11.66 -13.04 13.08
C GLY A 166 -11.80 -14.55 12.88
N ASP A 167 -11.83 -15.31 13.95
CA ASP A 167 -12.07 -16.76 13.89
C ASP A 167 -13.52 -17.03 13.49
N ILE A 168 -13.77 -17.19 12.19
CA ILE A 168 -15.09 -17.43 11.61
C ILE A 168 -15.14 -18.76 10.86
N PRO A 169 -16.29 -19.47 10.90
CA PRO A 169 -16.45 -20.69 10.13
C PRO A 169 -16.52 -20.41 8.62
N ARG A 170 -16.15 -21.40 7.81
CA ARG A 170 -16.17 -21.30 6.33
C ARG A 170 -17.53 -20.88 5.78
N LYS A 171 -18.63 -21.33 6.40
CA LYS A 171 -19.99 -20.92 6.01
C LYS A 171 -20.17 -19.42 6.13
N LYS A 172 -19.71 -18.82 7.24
CA LYS A 172 -19.83 -17.38 7.47
C LYS A 172 -18.97 -16.57 6.50
N LEU A 173 -17.76 -17.06 6.21
CA LEU A 173 -16.90 -16.43 5.21
C LEU A 173 -17.57 -16.45 3.84
N ARG A 174 -18.21 -17.55 3.45
CA ARG A 174 -18.95 -17.64 2.20
C ARG A 174 -20.14 -16.68 2.14
N GLU A 175 -20.91 -16.55 3.21
CA GLU A 175 -22.02 -15.58 3.31
C GLU A 175 -21.53 -14.13 3.14
N ILE A 176 -20.34 -13.80 3.70
CA ILE A 176 -19.73 -12.49 3.53
C ILE A 176 -19.32 -12.29 2.06
N TYR A 177 -18.68 -13.28 1.45
CA TYR A 177 -18.29 -13.22 0.04
C TYR A 177 -19.49 -12.99 -0.88
N GLU A 178 -20.56 -13.77 -0.72
CA GLU A 178 -21.78 -13.67 -1.51
C GLU A 178 -22.44 -12.27 -1.40
N LYS A 179 -22.43 -11.68 -0.20
CA LYS A 179 -22.89 -10.29 0.01
C LYS A 179 -22.01 -9.27 -0.70
N ILE A 180 -20.67 -9.47 -0.70
CA ILE A 180 -19.76 -8.60 -1.40
C ILE A 180 -19.98 -8.73 -2.91
N GLU A 181 -20.08 -9.92 -3.44
CA GLU A 181 -20.30 -10.18 -4.86
C GLU A 181 -21.60 -9.51 -5.35
N ASP A 182 -22.71 -9.71 -4.64
CA ASP A 182 -23.99 -9.07 -4.94
C ASP A 182 -23.89 -7.53 -4.88
N ALA A 183 -23.24 -6.98 -3.86
CA ALA A 183 -23.07 -5.54 -3.72
C ALA A 183 -22.20 -4.95 -4.85
N MET A 184 -21.15 -5.65 -5.30
CA MET A 184 -20.31 -5.19 -6.41
C MET A 184 -21.07 -5.22 -7.74
N GLU A 185 -21.92 -6.20 -7.96
CA GLU A 185 -22.70 -6.32 -9.18
C GLU A 185 -23.86 -5.31 -9.23
N ASN A 186 -24.55 -5.07 -8.10
CA ASN A 186 -25.84 -4.40 -8.10
C ASN A 186 -25.83 -2.99 -7.48
N ASN A 187 -24.89 -2.67 -6.56
CA ASN A 187 -24.99 -1.50 -5.71
C ASN A 187 -23.89 -0.45 -5.94
N VAL A 188 -22.96 -0.67 -6.87
CA VAL A 188 -21.95 0.33 -7.20
C VAL A 188 -22.58 1.39 -8.11
N GLU A 189 -22.78 2.58 -7.56
CA GLU A 189 -23.32 3.73 -8.29
C GLU A 189 -22.46 4.97 -8.07
N VAL A 190 -22.02 5.59 -9.15
CA VAL A 190 -21.18 6.79 -9.12
C VAL A 190 -21.74 7.81 -10.12
N GLU A 191 -22.03 9.01 -9.64
CA GLU A 191 -22.59 10.10 -10.46
C GLU A 191 -23.85 9.71 -11.23
N GLY A 192 -24.74 8.93 -10.58
CA GLY A 192 -25.98 8.44 -11.18
C GLY A 192 -25.80 7.31 -12.20
N LYS A 193 -24.58 6.79 -12.36
CA LYS A 193 -24.29 5.65 -13.22
C LYS A 193 -24.09 4.38 -12.41
N LYS A 194 -24.82 3.33 -12.76
CA LYS A 194 -24.57 2.00 -12.22
C LYS A 194 -23.35 1.37 -12.91
N ILE A 195 -22.42 0.93 -12.12
CA ILE A 195 -21.15 0.34 -12.56
C ILE A 195 -21.05 -1.09 -12.01
N PRO A 196 -21.63 -2.08 -12.69
CA PRO A 196 -21.54 -3.46 -12.24
C PRO A 196 -20.08 -3.92 -12.28
N LEU A 197 -19.56 -4.37 -11.14
CA LEU A 197 -18.20 -4.86 -11.01
C LEU A 197 -18.20 -6.37 -10.81
N ARG A 198 -17.33 -7.06 -11.55
CA ARG A 198 -16.98 -8.44 -11.25
C ARG A 198 -15.81 -8.48 -10.30
N ILE A 199 -15.78 -9.50 -9.45
CA ILE A 199 -14.71 -9.71 -8.50
C ILE A 199 -14.15 -11.12 -8.60
N SER A 200 -12.84 -11.21 -8.36
CA SER A 200 -12.17 -12.47 -8.04
C SER A 200 -11.78 -12.43 -6.57
N ALA A 201 -12.04 -13.50 -5.84
CA ALA A 201 -11.73 -13.53 -4.41
C ALA A 201 -11.06 -14.84 -4.00
N GLY A 202 -10.22 -14.76 -2.98
CA GLY A 202 -9.57 -15.91 -2.38
C GLY A 202 -9.39 -15.71 -0.89
N ALA A 203 -9.41 -16.81 -0.13
CA ALA A 203 -9.30 -16.74 1.32
C ALA A 203 -8.20 -17.64 1.88
N VAL A 204 -7.61 -17.19 2.97
CA VAL A 204 -6.63 -17.96 3.75
C VAL A 204 -7.06 -17.95 5.21
N TYR A 205 -7.08 -19.14 5.82
CA TYR A 205 -7.24 -19.28 7.27
C TYR A 205 -5.89 -19.21 7.95
N ILE A 206 -5.82 -18.43 9.01
CA ILE A 206 -4.65 -18.30 9.88
C ILE A 206 -4.85 -19.29 11.04
N GLU A 207 -3.88 -20.18 11.22
CA GLU A 207 -3.88 -21.17 12.27
C GLU A 207 -2.74 -20.90 13.27
N PRO A 208 -2.89 -21.29 14.56
CA PRO A 208 -1.91 -21.00 15.62
C PRO A 208 -0.48 -21.52 15.37
N TYR A 209 -0.36 -22.56 14.53
CA TYR A 209 0.96 -23.13 14.18
C TYR A 209 1.69 -22.35 13.07
N MET A 210 1.04 -21.37 12.45
CA MET A 210 1.67 -20.52 11.44
C MET A 210 2.56 -19.50 12.12
N THR A 211 3.83 -19.44 11.71
CA THR A 211 4.83 -18.55 12.31
C THR A 211 5.40 -17.52 11.33
N ASP A 212 5.04 -17.65 10.04
CA ASP A 212 5.55 -16.77 8.97
C ASP A 212 4.40 -16.03 8.27
N SER A 213 4.34 -14.73 8.49
CA SER A 213 3.35 -13.85 7.86
C SER A 213 3.56 -13.71 6.34
N ASN A 214 4.80 -13.86 5.86
CA ASN A 214 5.08 -13.81 4.42
C ASN A 214 4.50 -15.05 3.72
N ALA A 215 4.56 -16.21 4.36
CA ALA A 215 3.92 -17.42 3.85
C ALA A 215 2.40 -17.27 3.76
N VAL A 216 1.74 -16.63 4.75
CA VAL A 216 0.31 -16.33 4.72
C VAL A 216 -0.03 -15.36 3.58
N ARG A 217 0.76 -14.29 3.41
CA ARG A 217 0.57 -13.31 2.32
C ARG A 217 0.76 -13.93 0.93
N SER A 218 1.75 -14.81 0.78
CA SER A 218 1.99 -15.55 -0.46
C SER A 218 0.78 -16.44 -0.79
N ARG A 219 0.29 -17.23 0.17
CA ARG A 219 -0.92 -18.06 -0.01
C ARG A 219 -2.14 -17.21 -0.40
N LEU A 220 -2.34 -16.05 0.24
CA LEU A 220 -3.41 -15.14 -0.09
C LEU A 220 -3.28 -14.56 -1.51
N THR A 221 -2.06 -14.40 -1.99
CA THR A 221 -1.80 -13.95 -3.36
C THR A 221 -2.17 -15.02 -4.37
N TYR A 222 -1.78 -16.27 -4.13
CA TYR A 222 -2.11 -17.39 -5.01
C TYR A 222 -3.59 -17.78 -4.99
N ALA A 223 -4.31 -17.50 -3.91
CA ALA A 223 -5.72 -17.87 -3.79
C ALA A 223 -6.66 -17.09 -4.73
N VAL A 224 -6.20 -16.03 -5.37
CA VAL A 224 -6.99 -15.14 -6.25
C VAL A 224 -6.55 -15.24 -7.72
N ASN A 225 -5.56 -16.06 -8.04
CA ASN A 225 -5.06 -16.23 -9.43
C ASN A 225 -5.69 -17.44 -10.10
#